data_dd2f93545d8d453df0e433cd516fbd48
#
_entry.id   dd2f93545d8d453df0e433cd516fbd48
#
_cell.length_a   1.000
_cell.length_b   1.000
_cell.length_c   1.000
_cell.angle_alpha   90.00
_cell.angle_beta   90.00
_cell.angle_gamma   90.00
#
_symmetry.space_group_name_H-M   'P 1'
#
loop_
_entity.id
_entity.type
_entity.pdbx_description
1 polymer ?
#
loop_
_entity_poly.entity_id
_entity_poly.type
_entity_poly.pdbx_seq_one_letter_code
_entity_poly.pdbx_strand_id
1 'polypeptide(L)'
;PSNSSAASDVYKRQDIQDIYTQPKFKYAKDVYASPQMILTIQAPDEASFEKFVEENKQPIIDFFTRAEMNRQISFLEKNHNDYISTKVGSMFNSDIWLPAELSSSKTGEDFFWAGTNAATGDQNFVIYSYPYTDKDTFTKEFFIHKRDSVMKANIPGAKEGMYMATDSSTVEVRPIDIHGDYTMEARGLWRIKGDFMGGPFVSHTRLDKASHRIITTEVFIYSPDKMKRDLMRRLEASLYTLQLPTEKAQEQIPMGIEQEEKTNK
;
A
#
# COMPACT_ATOMS: atom_id res chain seq x y z
N PRO A 1 25.90 -15.76 48.25
CA PRO A 1 24.63 -15.29 47.77
C PRO A 1 24.67 -15.10 46.24
N SER A 2 24.39 -16.10 45.43
CA SER A 2 24.29 -15.95 43.98
C SER A 2 23.64 -17.13 43.22
N ASN A 3 23.14 -18.16 43.95
CA ASN A 3 22.55 -19.33 43.28
C ASN A 3 21.03 -19.25 43.03
N SER A 4 20.34 -18.21 43.51
CA SER A 4 18.88 -18.13 43.37
C SER A 4 18.44 -17.59 42.01
N SER A 5 19.24 -16.74 41.38
CA SER A 5 18.89 -16.18 40.04
C SER A 5 19.04 -17.23 38.93
N ALA A 6 20.14 -17.99 38.93
CA ALA A 6 20.38 -19.03 37.95
C ALA A 6 19.35 -20.18 38.01
N ALA A 7 18.98 -20.62 39.24
CA ALA A 7 17.90 -21.59 39.39
C ALA A 7 16.55 -21.08 38.93
N SER A 8 16.19 -19.82 39.25
CA SER A 8 14.96 -19.17 38.76
C SER A 8 14.93 -19.07 37.23
N ASP A 9 16.06 -18.78 36.60
CA ASP A 9 16.16 -18.69 35.14
C ASP A 9 16.06 -20.07 34.48
N VAL A 10 16.57 -21.13 35.10
CA VAL A 10 16.43 -22.50 34.59
C VAL A 10 14.98 -22.98 34.69
N TYR A 11 14.29 -22.73 35.82
CA TYR A 11 12.86 -23.07 35.93
C TYR A 11 11.99 -22.30 34.95
N LYS A 12 12.23 -21.00 34.76
CA LYS A 12 11.52 -20.21 33.75
C LYS A 12 11.75 -20.71 32.31
N ARG A 13 12.95 -21.22 32.01
CA ARG A 13 13.26 -21.81 30.69
C ARG A 13 12.53 -23.15 30.49
N GLN A 14 12.44 -24.01 31.51
CA GLN A 14 11.67 -25.25 31.45
C GLN A 14 10.18 -24.98 31.26
N ASP A 15 9.60 -24.07 32.06
CA ASP A 15 8.19 -23.66 31.90
C ASP A 15 7.89 -23.12 30.48
N ILE A 16 8.82 -22.40 29.85
CA ILE A 16 8.68 -21.90 28.48
C ILE A 16 8.69 -23.06 27.48
N GLN A 17 9.59 -24.03 27.62
CA GLN A 17 9.66 -25.21 26.74
C GLN A 17 8.42 -26.11 26.83
N ASP A 18 7.84 -26.24 28.03
CA ASP A 18 6.63 -27.04 28.27
C ASP A 18 5.38 -26.35 27.70
N ILE A 19 5.35 -25.02 27.69
CA ILE A 19 4.20 -24.22 27.16
C ILE A 19 4.29 -24.00 25.64
N TYR A 20 5.51 -23.77 25.14
CA TYR A 20 5.73 -23.44 23.73
C TYR A 20 6.51 -24.54 23.00
N THR A 21 5.79 -25.56 22.57
CA THR A 21 6.38 -26.72 21.87
C THR A 21 6.76 -26.38 20.41
N GLN A 22 6.19 -25.31 19.83
CA GLN A 22 6.48 -24.82 18.48
C GLN A 22 6.53 -23.31 18.45
N PRO A 23 7.41 -22.71 17.61
CA PRO A 23 7.42 -21.29 17.40
C PRO A 23 6.08 -20.79 16.81
N LYS A 24 5.63 -19.64 17.30
CA LYS A 24 4.44 -18.94 16.76
C LYS A 24 4.53 -17.46 17.00
N PHE A 25 3.74 -16.71 16.25
CA PHE A 25 3.54 -15.29 16.51
C PHE A 25 2.05 -14.93 16.55
N LYS A 26 1.73 -13.94 17.36
CA LYS A 26 0.42 -13.34 17.54
C LYS A 26 0.58 -11.85 17.65
N TYR A 27 -0.50 -11.09 17.46
CA TYR A 27 -0.46 -9.66 17.68
C TYR A 27 -1.57 -9.17 18.60
N ALA A 28 -1.30 -8.04 19.25
CA ALA A 28 -2.27 -7.32 20.06
C ALA A 28 -2.30 -5.84 19.64
N LYS A 29 -3.49 -5.19 19.78
CA LYS A 29 -3.69 -3.77 19.49
C LYS A 29 -3.91 -3.02 20.81
N ASP A 30 -3.31 -1.81 20.90
CA ASP A 30 -3.63 -0.79 21.91
C ASP A 30 -3.57 -1.31 23.36
N VAL A 31 -2.48 -2.03 23.68
CA VAL A 31 -2.29 -2.64 25.02
C VAL A 31 -1.79 -1.60 26.03
N TYR A 32 -0.77 -0.84 25.67
CA TYR A 32 -0.13 0.14 26.56
C TYR A 32 -0.30 1.59 26.06
N ALA A 33 -0.60 1.76 24.80
CA ALA A 33 -0.79 3.05 24.14
C ALA A 33 -1.77 2.92 22.96
N SER A 34 -2.29 4.03 22.46
CA SER A 34 -3.14 4.04 21.25
C SER A 34 -2.76 5.22 20.35
N PRO A 35 -2.50 4.99 19.06
CA PRO A 35 -2.48 3.69 18.39
C PRO A 35 -1.19 2.90 18.66
N GLN A 36 -1.29 1.61 18.95
CA GLN A 36 -0.15 0.72 19.12
C GLN A 36 -0.41 -0.65 18.50
N MET A 37 0.63 -1.22 17.89
CA MET A 37 0.62 -2.59 17.40
C MET A 37 1.81 -3.34 18.01
N ILE A 38 1.53 -4.47 18.65
CA ILE A 38 2.52 -5.34 19.29
C ILE A 38 2.51 -6.68 18.57
N LEU A 39 3.66 -7.12 18.07
CA LEU A 39 3.89 -8.48 17.58
C LEU A 39 4.65 -9.25 18.64
N THR A 40 4.08 -10.34 19.11
CA THR A 40 4.72 -11.27 20.06
C THR A 40 5.17 -12.52 19.32
N ILE A 41 6.45 -12.83 19.40
CA ILE A 41 7.03 -14.07 18.86
C ILE A 41 7.46 -14.94 20.05
N GLN A 42 6.96 -16.17 20.08
CA GLN A 42 7.23 -17.14 21.14
C GLN A 42 7.88 -18.38 20.52
N ALA A 43 8.89 -18.92 21.20
CA ALA A 43 9.59 -20.14 20.77
C ALA A 43 10.09 -20.92 22.01
N PRO A 44 10.28 -22.25 21.89
CA PRO A 44 10.75 -23.09 23.02
C PRO A 44 12.20 -22.78 23.42
N ASP A 45 13.04 -22.37 22.49
CA ASP A 45 14.46 -22.08 22.69
C ASP A 45 14.98 -21.03 21.68
N GLU A 46 16.20 -20.55 21.92
CA GLU A 46 16.84 -19.51 21.14
C GLU A 46 17.06 -19.92 19.66
N ALA A 47 17.52 -21.16 19.43
CA ALA A 47 17.78 -21.65 18.09
C ALA A 47 16.48 -21.74 17.25
N SER A 48 15.39 -22.21 17.87
CA SER A 48 14.06 -22.23 17.24
C SER A 48 13.54 -20.82 16.97
N PHE A 49 13.81 -19.86 17.86
CA PHE A 49 13.44 -18.46 17.67
C PHE A 49 14.19 -17.84 16.49
N GLU A 50 15.52 -17.98 16.44
CA GLU A 50 16.34 -17.42 15.35
C GLU A 50 15.92 -18.00 14.00
N LYS A 51 15.76 -19.32 13.90
CA LYS A 51 15.29 -19.99 12.70
C LYS A 51 13.91 -19.49 12.27
N PHE A 52 12.97 -19.39 13.20
CA PHE A 52 11.61 -18.94 12.94
C PHE A 52 11.57 -17.50 12.42
N VAL A 53 12.34 -16.59 13.02
CA VAL A 53 12.43 -15.19 12.58
C VAL A 53 13.02 -15.09 11.17
N GLU A 54 14.07 -15.85 10.87
CA GLU A 54 14.68 -15.83 9.54
C GLU A 54 13.74 -16.39 8.47
N GLU A 55 13.06 -17.51 8.75
CA GLU A 55 12.08 -18.11 7.83
C GLU A 55 10.82 -17.26 7.64
N ASN A 56 10.46 -16.43 8.64
CA ASN A 56 9.27 -15.57 8.61
C ASN A 56 9.57 -14.08 8.47
N LYS A 57 10.75 -13.73 8.00
CA LYS A 57 11.19 -12.33 7.85
C LYS A 57 10.22 -11.49 7.01
N GLN A 58 9.77 -12.01 5.85
CA GLN A 58 8.83 -11.29 5.00
C GLN A 58 7.44 -11.13 5.64
N PRO A 59 6.79 -12.16 6.20
CA PRO A 59 5.56 -12.01 6.99
C PRO A 59 5.64 -10.97 8.11
N ILE A 60 6.77 -10.88 8.81
CA ILE A 60 6.98 -9.89 9.88
C ILE A 60 7.04 -8.46 9.29
N ILE A 61 7.76 -8.27 8.20
CA ILE A 61 7.84 -6.98 7.50
C ILE A 61 6.45 -6.58 6.98
N ASP A 62 5.73 -7.51 6.37
CA ASP A 62 4.40 -7.28 5.83
C ASP A 62 3.39 -6.92 6.94
N PHE A 63 3.50 -7.55 8.11
CA PHE A 63 2.69 -7.23 9.28
C PHE A 63 2.82 -5.76 9.67
N PHE A 64 4.04 -5.26 9.88
CA PHE A 64 4.26 -3.87 10.26
C PHE A 64 3.90 -2.89 9.13
N THR A 65 4.12 -3.29 7.88
CA THR A 65 3.70 -2.53 6.70
C THR A 65 2.18 -2.34 6.66
N ARG A 66 1.42 -3.42 6.86
CA ARG A 66 -0.05 -3.37 6.91
C ARG A 66 -0.57 -2.58 8.12
N ALA A 67 0.10 -2.70 9.27
CA ALA A 67 -0.24 -1.91 10.45
C ALA A 67 -0.08 -0.40 10.19
N GLU A 68 0.99 -0.01 9.52
CA GLU A 68 1.26 1.38 9.14
C GLU A 68 0.23 1.89 8.11
N MET A 69 -0.10 1.10 7.09
CA MET A 69 -1.12 1.42 6.10
C MET A 69 -2.52 1.54 6.73
N ASN A 70 -2.91 0.59 7.57
CA ASN A 70 -4.21 0.63 8.26
C ASN A 70 -4.35 1.85 9.16
N ARG A 71 -3.28 2.28 9.82
CA ARG A 71 -3.27 3.54 10.58
C ARG A 71 -3.50 4.74 9.67
N GLN A 72 -2.89 4.76 8.49
CA GLN A 72 -3.09 5.82 7.51
C GLN A 72 -4.51 5.79 6.92
N ILE A 73 -5.07 4.63 6.61
CA ILE A 73 -6.46 4.47 6.16
C ILE A 73 -7.43 5.03 7.21
N SER A 74 -7.25 4.68 8.49
CA SER A 74 -8.09 5.19 9.58
C SER A 74 -7.96 6.72 9.79
N PHE A 75 -6.80 7.29 9.45
CA PHE A 75 -6.63 8.74 9.45
C PHE A 75 -7.36 9.39 8.26
N LEU A 76 -7.24 8.80 7.06
CA LEU A 76 -7.89 9.29 5.85
C LEU A 76 -9.42 9.24 5.94
N GLU A 77 -9.98 8.23 6.59
CA GLU A 77 -11.43 8.12 6.85
C GLU A 77 -12.02 9.43 7.41
N LYS A 78 -11.26 10.13 8.25
CA LYS A 78 -11.69 11.36 8.92
C LYS A 78 -11.14 12.65 8.32
N ASN A 79 -10.07 12.55 7.51
CA ASN A 79 -9.27 13.70 7.10
C ASN A 79 -8.88 13.64 5.61
N HIS A 80 -9.70 13.03 4.76
CA HIS A 80 -9.43 12.99 3.32
C HIS A 80 -9.88 14.27 2.60
N ASN A 81 -9.49 14.39 1.35
CA ASN A 81 -9.84 15.51 0.49
C ASN A 81 -11.21 15.30 -0.15
N ASP A 82 -12.26 15.90 0.40
CA ASP A 82 -13.65 15.81 -0.08
C ASP A 82 -13.83 16.25 -1.55
N TYR A 83 -13.04 17.22 -2.00
CA TYR A 83 -13.10 17.67 -3.39
C TYR A 83 -12.67 16.55 -4.34
N ILE A 84 -11.58 15.82 -4.00
CA ILE A 84 -11.09 14.72 -4.82
C ILE A 84 -12.10 13.58 -4.80
N SER A 85 -12.62 13.17 -3.64
CA SER A 85 -13.66 12.14 -3.54
C SER A 85 -14.88 12.48 -4.39
N THR A 86 -15.36 13.72 -4.31
CA THR A 86 -16.47 14.20 -5.15
C THR A 86 -16.15 14.14 -6.65
N LYS A 87 -14.94 14.51 -7.05
CA LYS A 87 -14.50 14.45 -8.45
C LYS A 87 -14.41 13.03 -8.96
N VAL A 88 -13.79 12.14 -8.21
CA VAL A 88 -13.69 10.70 -8.53
C VAL A 88 -15.08 10.09 -8.61
N GLY A 89 -15.95 10.40 -7.65
CA GLY A 89 -17.35 9.96 -7.67
C GLY A 89 -18.09 10.38 -8.94
N SER A 90 -17.95 11.64 -9.35
CA SER A 90 -18.64 12.16 -10.54
C SER A 90 -18.10 11.62 -11.87
N MET A 91 -16.81 11.28 -11.95
CA MET A 91 -16.16 10.84 -13.18
C MET A 91 -16.11 9.32 -13.35
N PHE A 92 -15.91 8.61 -12.24
CA PHE A 92 -15.65 7.16 -12.26
C PHE A 92 -16.70 6.34 -11.49
N ASN A 93 -17.71 7.01 -10.92
CA ASN A 93 -18.72 6.38 -10.06
C ASN A 93 -18.09 5.54 -8.93
N SER A 94 -16.98 6.01 -8.38
CA SER A 94 -16.15 5.33 -7.37
C SER A 94 -15.81 6.30 -6.25
N ASP A 95 -15.42 5.82 -5.10
CA ASP A 95 -14.92 6.64 -3.99
C ASP A 95 -13.48 6.29 -3.66
N ILE A 96 -12.70 7.28 -3.20
CA ILE A 96 -11.33 7.11 -2.75
C ILE A 96 -10.94 8.18 -1.74
N TRP A 97 -10.21 7.80 -0.70
CA TRP A 97 -9.72 8.74 0.31
C TRP A 97 -8.27 9.10 0.04
N LEU A 98 -8.04 10.35 -0.27
CA LEU A 98 -6.71 10.89 -0.55
C LEU A 98 -6.36 11.99 0.45
N PRO A 99 -5.06 12.20 0.75
CA PRO A 99 -4.61 13.24 1.67
C PRO A 99 -5.09 14.64 1.26
N ALA A 100 -5.46 15.45 2.26
CA ALA A 100 -5.94 16.82 2.05
C ALA A 100 -4.86 17.74 1.42
N GLU A 101 -3.58 17.39 1.55
CA GLU A 101 -2.45 18.11 0.96
C GLU A 101 -2.41 18.09 -0.56
N LEU A 102 -3.10 17.16 -1.22
CA LEU A 102 -3.23 17.11 -2.69
C LEU A 102 -4.19 18.21 -3.16
N SER A 103 -3.72 19.44 -3.18
CA SER A 103 -4.54 20.65 -3.39
C SER A 103 -4.63 21.11 -4.84
N SER A 104 -3.77 20.62 -5.73
CA SER A 104 -3.80 20.87 -7.16
C SER A 104 -4.48 19.74 -7.90
N SER A 105 -5.19 20.02 -8.99
CA SER A 105 -5.84 18.97 -9.78
C SER A 105 -5.98 19.34 -11.25
N LYS A 106 -6.09 18.30 -12.11
CA LYS A 106 -6.35 18.41 -13.54
C LYS A 106 -7.29 17.30 -13.98
N THR A 107 -8.28 17.63 -14.78
CA THR A 107 -9.23 16.70 -15.38
C THR A 107 -8.93 16.52 -16.87
N GLY A 108 -8.93 15.27 -17.35
CA GLY A 108 -8.86 14.89 -18.75
C GLY A 108 -10.03 13.98 -19.13
N GLU A 109 -10.03 13.46 -20.34
CA GLU A 109 -10.97 12.45 -20.79
C GLU A 109 -10.63 11.12 -20.11
N ASP A 110 -11.59 10.54 -19.38
CA ASP A 110 -11.37 9.31 -18.57
C ASP A 110 -10.12 9.37 -17.68
N PHE A 111 -9.69 10.59 -17.27
CA PHE A 111 -8.46 10.82 -16.50
C PHE A 111 -8.64 11.96 -15.50
N PHE A 112 -8.14 11.75 -14.28
CA PHE A 112 -8.02 12.78 -13.26
C PHE A 112 -6.66 12.67 -12.56
N TRP A 113 -6.03 13.82 -12.34
CA TRP A 113 -4.80 13.97 -11.58
C TRP A 113 -5.02 14.89 -10.39
N ALA A 114 -4.39 14.58 -9.25
CA ALA A 114 -4.25 15.48 -8.12
C ALA A 114 -2.83 15.41 -7.55
N GLY A 115 -2.31 16.54 -7.05
CA GLY A 115 -0.95 16.60 -6.53
C GLY A 115 -0.74 17.74 -5.54
N THR A 116 0.39 17.70 -4.83
CA THR A 116 0.81 18.76 -3.92
C THR A 116 1.43 19.94 -4.65
N ASN A 117 1.93 19.71 -5.87
CA ASN A 117 2.68 20.69 -6.68
C ASN A 117 3.85 21.32 -5.90
N ALA A 118 4.51 20.52 -5.09
CA ALA A 118 5.60 20.94 -4.22
C ALA A 118 6.95 20.84 -4.95
N ALA A 119 7.84 21.82 -4.73
CA ALA A 119 9.18 21.81 -5.31
C ALA A 119 10.03 20.61 -4.86
N THR A 120 9.79 20.09 -3.66
CA THR A 120 10.45 18.90 -3.11
C THR A 120 9.46 18.06 -2.33
N GLY A 121 9.51 16.74 -2.54
CA GLY A 121 8.54 15.83 -1.91
C GLY A 121 7.16 15.94 -2.56
N ASP A 122 7.13 16.20 -3.86
CA ASP A 122 5.90 16.30 -4.63
C ASP A 122 5.20 14.95 -4.70
N GLN A 123 3.96 14.95 -4.22
CA GLN A 123 3.11 13.77 -4.10
C GLN A 123 2.00 13.88 -5.14
N ASN A 124 1.77 12.81 -5.87
CA ASN A 124 0.85 12.80 -6.99
C ASN A 124 -0.03 11.56 -6.97
N PHE A 125 -1.27 11.75 -7.37
CA PHE A 125 -2.25 10.71 -7.60
C PHE A 125 -2.83 10.87 -9.01
N VAL A 126 -3.08 9.74 -9.67
CA VAL A 126 -3.90 9.69 -10.90
C VAL A 126 -4.90 8.55 -10.81
N ILE A 127 -6.05 8.77 -11.43
CA ILE A 127 -7.04 7.74 -11.74
C ILE A 127 -7.43 7.87 -13.21
N TYR A 128 -7.53 6.74 -13.89
CA TYR A 128 -8.00 6.69 -15.27
C TYR A 128 -8.76 5.40 -15.53
N SER A 129 -9.61 5.44 -16.54
CA SER A 129 -10.42 4.28 -16.92
C SER A 129 -10.38 4.05 -18.43
N TYR A 130 -10.66 2.80 -18.81
CA TYR A 130 -10.78 2.38 -20.21
C TYR A 130 -11.63 1.12 -20.30
N PRO A 131 -12.23 0.82 -21.49
CA PRO A 131 -13.02 -0.39 -21.67
C PRO A 131 -12.19 -1.65 -21.36
N TYR A 132 -12.79 -2.59 -20.65
CA TYR A 132 -12.23 -3.94 -20.49
C TYR A 132 -12.47 -4.74 -21.75
N THR A 133 -11.46 -5.39 -22.29
CA THR A 133 -11.54 -6.24 -23.49
C THR A 133 -11.39 -7.71 -23.13
N ASP A 134 -10.31 -8.06 -22.48
CA ASP A 134 -9.96 -9.43 -22.10
C ASP A 134 -8.91 -9.48 -20.97
N LYS A 135 -8.52 -10.68 -20.57
CA LYS A 135 -7.57 -10.90 -19.46
C LYS A 135 -6.15 -10.39 -19.72
N ASP A 136 -5.77 -10.18 -20.98
CA ASP A 136 -4.42 -9.68 -21.33
C ASP A 136 -4.22 -8.25 -20.83
N THR A 137 -5.32 -7.56 -20.52
CA THR A 137 -5.33 -6.27 -19.79
C THR A 137 -4.54 -6.30 -18.49
N PHE A 138 -4.45 -7.46 -17.83
CA PHE A 138 -3.73 -7.66 -16.56
C PHE A 138 -2.33 -8.22 -16.76
N THR A 139 -1.70 -7.99 -17.92
CA THR A 139 -0.29 -8.31 -18.15
C THR A 139 0.61 -7.09 -17.92
N LYS A 140 1.87 -7.33 -17.58
CA LYS A 140 2.88 -6.29 -17.40
C LYS A 140 3.03 -5.44 -18.66
N GLU A 141 3.09 -6.08 -19.81
CA GLU A 141 3.29 -5.43 -21.12
C GLU A 141 2.13 -4.52 -21.46
N PHE A 142 0.89 -4.98 -21.28
CA PHE A 142 -0.30 -4.16 -21.51
C PHE A 142 -0.34 -2.96 -20.55
N PHE A 143 -0.08 -3.20 -19.27
CA PHE A 143 -0.04 -2.13 -18.26
C PHE A 143 0.94 -1.02 -18.65
N ILE A 144 2.19 -1.37 -18.97
CA ILE A 144 3.21 -0.39 -19.36
C ILE A 144 2.77 0.40 -20.58
N HIS A 145 2.30 -0.28 -21.62
CA HIS A 145 1.84 0.38 -22.84
C HIS A 145 0.66 1.33 -22.59
N LYS A 146 -0.34 0.88 -21.82
CA LYS A 146 -1.52 1.67 -21.48
C LYS A 146 -1.14 2.87 -20.61
N ARG A 147 -0.36 2.65 -19.56
CA ARG A 147 0.14 3.71 -18.69
C ARG A 147 0.89 4.78 -19.46
N ASP A 148 1.84 4.40 -20.30
CA ASP A 148 2.65 5.35 -21.09
C ASP A 148 1.78 6.15 -22.07
N SER A 149 0.77 5.52 -22.68
CA SER A 149 -0.19 6.21 -23.55
C SER A 149 -0.99 7.26 -22.77
N VAL A 150 -1.53 6.90 -21.61
CA VAL A 150 -2.31 7.81 -20.76
C VAL A 150 -1.45 8.95 -20.22
N MET A 151 -0.26 8.63 -19.69
CA MET A 151 0.63 9.63 -19.13
C MET A 151 1.17 10.59 -20.19
N LYS A 152 1.46 10.11 -21.40
CA LYS A 152 1.88 10.95 -22.52
C LYS A 152 0.82 11.97 -22.90
N ALA A 153 -0.45 11.59 -22.85
CA ALA A 153 -1.56 12.48 -23.17
C ALA A 153 -1.85 13.51 -22.06
N ASN A 154 -1.62 13.16 -20.80
CA ASN A 154 -2.10 13.92 -19.65
C ASN A 154 -1.02 14.56 -18.79
N ILE A 155 0.20 14.01 -18.74
CA ILE A 155 1.33 14.48 -17.91
C ILE A 155 2.50 14.87 -18.83
N PRO A 156 2.41 16.02 -19.53
CA PRO A 156 3.51 16.53 -20.35
C PRO A 156 4.68 16.97 -19.48
N GLY A 157 5.89 16.94 -20.05
CA GLY A 157 7.05 17.58 -19.43
C GLY A 157 7.09 19.09 -19.70
N ALA A 158 8.18 19.73 -19.26
CA ALA A 158 8.34 21.18 -19.31
C ALA A 158 8.51 21.74 -20.76
N LYS A 159 8.91 20.90 -21.71
CA LYS A 159 9.12 21.28 -23.12
C LYS A 159 8.31 20.38 -24.05
N GLU A 160 8.05 20.87 -25.26
CA GLU A 160 7.37 20.11 -26.30
C GLU A 160 8.08 18.77 -26.56
N GLY A 161 7.30 17.71 -26.70
CA GLY A 161 7.80 16.32 -26.86
C GLY A 161 8.25 15.62 -25.58
N MET A 162 8.33 16.31 -24.45
CA MET A 162 8.59 15.71 -23.15
C MET A 162 7.29 15.20 -22.51
N TYR A 163 7.32 14.02 -21.91
CA TYR A 163 6.19 13.43 -21.20
C TYR A 163 6.65 12.37 -20.19
N MET A 164 5.77 12.07 -19.24
CA MET A 164 6.01 10.98 -18.30
C MET A 164 5.94 9.63 -19.01
N ALA A 165 6.93 8.79 -18.77
CA ALA A 165 7.02 7.42 -19.24
C ALA A 165 7.44 6.46 -18.13
N THR A 166 7.23 5.18 -18.35
CA THR A 166 7.64 4.11 -17.44
C THR A 166 9.08 3.66 -17.73
N ASP A 167 9.87 3.42 -16.69
CA ASP A 167 11.08 2.61 -16.82
C ASP A 167 10.70 1.12 -16.76
N SER A 168 10.49 0.54 -17.93
CA SER A 168 9.97 -0.83 -18.08
C SER A 168 10.83 -1.92 -17.42
N SER A 169 12.14 -1.65 -17.26
CA SER A 169 13.08 -2.59 -16.63
C SER A 169 12.85 -2.74 -15.12
N THR A 170 12.24 -1.73 -14.50
CA THR A 170 11.99 -1.68 -13.05
C THR A 170 10.60 -2.16 -12.64
N VAL A 171 9.70 -2.39 -13.61
CA VAL A 171 8.31 -2.72 -13.29
C VAL A 171 8.19 -4.15 -12.81
N GLU A 172 7.58 -4.30 -11.65
CA GLU A 172 7.12 -5.56 -11.08
C GLU A 172 5.60 -5.54 -10.98
N VAL A 173 4.94 -6.66 -11.32
CA VAL A 173 3.50 -6.83 -11.19
C VAL A 173 3.21 -8.04 -10.32
N ARG A 174 2.19 -7.91 -9.47
CA ARG A 174 1.72 -9.02 -8.64
C ARG A 174 0.21 -8.97 -8.43
N PRO A 175 -0.44 -10.11 -8.24
CA PRO A 175 -1.82 -10.15 -7.81
C PRO A 175 -1.90 -9.80 -6.32
N ILE A 176 -2.88 -8.97 -5.97
CA ILE A 176 -3.29 -8.73 -4.59
C ILE A 176 -4.81 -8.84 -4.49
N ASP A 177 -5.31 -9.08 -3.30
CA ASP A 177 -6.75 -9.05 -3.01
C ASP A 177 -7.10 -7.72 -2.36
N ILE A 178 -8.11 -7.04 -2.89
CA ILE A 178 -8.72 -5.86 -2.27
C ILE A 178 -10.22 -6.07 -2.25
N HIS A 179 -10.81 -6.09 -1.06
CA HIS A 179 -12.24 -6.33 -0.82
C HIS A 179 -12.77 -7.66 -1.38
N GLY A 180 -11.92 -8.69 -1.46
CA GLY A 180 -12.28 -9.99 -2.04
C GLY A 180 -12.21 -10.04 -3.57
N ASP A 181 -11.74 -8.99 -4.22
CA ASP A 181 -11.60 -8.91 -5.67
C ASP A 181 -10.13 -8.85 -6.11
N TYR A 182 -9.87 -9.49 -7.24
CA TYR A 182 -8.56 -9.47 -7.88
C TYR A 182 -8.15 -8.03 -8.23
N THR A 183 -6.95 -7.67 -7.83
CA THR A 183 -6.30 -6.40 -8.18
C THR A 183 -4.90 -6.70 -8.69
N MET A 184 -4.53 -6.14 -9.83
CA MET A 184 -3.14 -6.14 -10.27
C MET A 184 -2.43 -4.94 -9.67
N GLU A 185 -1.49 -5.19 -8.77
CA GLU A 185 -0.55 -4.16 -8.31
C GLU A 185 0.65 -4.12 -9.24
N ALA A 186 1.03 -2.91 -9.66
CA ALA A 186 2.27 -2.65 -10.38
C ALA A 186 3.13 -1.64 -9.61
N ARG A 187 4.43 -1.92 -9.50
CA ARG A 187 5.43 -1.05 -8.87
C ARG A 187 6.59 -0.84 -9.82
N GLY A 188 7.18 0.35 -9.81
CA GLY A 188 8.33 0.65 -10.64
C GLY A 188 8.76 2.09 -10.53
N LEU A 189 9.57 2.51 -11.50
CA LEU A 189 10.03 3.87 -11.64
C LEU A 189 9.40 4.54 -12.87
N TRP A 190 9.03 5.80 -12.69
CA TRP A 190 8.66 6.68 -13.79
C TRP A 190 9.81 7.66 -14.08
N ARG A 191 9.83 8.20 -15.28
CA ARG A 191 10.77 9.24 -15.71
C ARG A 191 10.09 10.19 -16.70
N ILE A 192 10.58 11.41 -16.80
CA ILE A 192 10.23 12.28 -17.91
C ILE A 192 11.15 11.98 -19.08
N LYS A 193 10.60 11.63 -20.23
CA LYS A 193 11.38 11.44 -21.45
C LYS A 193 11.96 12.77 -21.87
N GLY A 194 13.30 12.84 -21.96
CA GLY A 194 14.03 14.07 -22.30
C GLY A 194 14.42 14.94 -21.10
N ASP A 195 14.21 14.48 -19.86
CA ASP A 195 14.61 15.15 -18.62
C ASP A 195 15.17 14.12 -17.62
N PHE A 196 15.79 14.63 -16.55
CA PHE A 196 16.31 13.83 -15.43
C PHE A 196 15.27 13.57 -14.34
N MET A 197 14.08 14.13 -14.46
CA MET A 197 13.01 13.90 -13.47
C MET A 197 12.52 12.46 -13.50
N GLY A 198 12.37 11.86 -12.32
CA GLY A 198 11.86 10.51 -12.13
C GLY A 198 11.64 10.19 -10.66
N GLY A 199 10.98 9.06 -10.42
CA GLY A 199 10.70 8.60 -9.08
C GLY A 199 9.94 7.30 -9.03
N PRO A 200 9.58 6.80 -7.84
CA PRO A 200 8.79 5.58 -7.70
C PRO A 200 7.31 5.84 -7.99
N PHE A 201 6.63 4.79 -8.44
CA PHE A 201 5.17 4.72 -8.49
C PHE A 201 4.65 3.39 -7.95
N VAL A 202 3.41 3.40 -7.50
CA VAL A 202 2.59 2.22 -7.18
C VAL A 202 1.23 2.41 -7.84
N SER A 203 0.74 1.37 -8.51
CA SER A 203 -0.52 1.39 -9.25
C SER A 203 -1.37 0.17 -8.92
N HIS A 204 -2.68 0.36 -8.78
CA HIS A 204 -3.68 -0.69 -8.65
C HIS A 204 -4.61 -0.64 -9.86
N THR A 205 -4.70 -1.76 -10.57
CA THR A 205 -5.59 -1.93 -11.74
C THR A 205 -6.67 -2.94 -11.39
N ARG A 206 -7.94 -2.53 -11.52
CA ARG A 206 -9.12 -3.29 -11.11
C ARG A 206 -10.18 -3.28 -12.21
N LEU A 207 -10.99 -4.33 -12.27
CA LEU A 207 -12.17 -4.40 -13.12
C LEU A 207 -13.41 -3.90 -12.35
N ASP A 208 -13.98 -2.79 -12.78
CA ASP A 208 -15.35 -2.45 -12.42
C ASP A 208 -16.31 -3.34 -13.23
N LYS A 209 -16.85 -4.33 -12.55
CA LYS A 209 -17.78 -5.31 -13.15
C LYS A 209 -19.11 -4.67 -13.56
N ALA A 210 -19.53 -3.59 -12.90
CA ALA A 210 -20.79 -2.91 -13.17
C ALA A 210 -20.75 -2.15 -14.50
N SER A 211 -19.69 -1.40 -14.76
CA SER A 211 -19.52 -0.61 -15.98
C SER A 211 -18.75 -1.35 -17.09
N HIS A 212 -18.20 -2.53 -16.78
CA HIS A 212 -17.34 -3.30 -17.70
C HIS A 212 -16.09 -2.50 -18.15
N ARG A 213 -15.54 -1.73 -17.23
CA ARG A 213 -14.35 -0.89 -17.45
C ARG A 213 -13.23 -1.25 -16.49
N ILE A 214 -12.03 -1.04 -16.93
CA ILE A 214 -10.86 -1.04 -16.04
C ILE A 214 -10.76 0.34 -15.40
N ILE A 215 -10.51 0.32 -14.09
CA ILE A 215 -10.13 1.49 -13.30
C ILE A 215 -8.71 1.26 -12.79
N THR A 216 -7.82 2.19 -13.12
CA THR A 216 -6.45 2.18 -12.62
C THR A 216 -6.24 3.42 -11.75
N THR A 217 -5.84 3.20 -10.51
CA THR A 217 -5.36 4.26 -9.61
C THR A 217 -3.87 4.12 -9.42
N GLU A 218 -3.16 5.23 -9.37
CA GLU A 218 -1.72 5.25 -9.21
C GLU A 218 -1.29 6.41 -8.34
N VAL A 219 -0.28 6.18 -7.51
CA VAL A 219 0.45 7.22 -6.79
C VAL A 219 1.90 7.23 -7.21
N PHE A 220 2.47 8.44 -7.34
CA PHE A 220 3.88 8.60 -7.67
C PHE A 220 4.46 9.83 -6.98
N ILE A 221 5.77 9.83 -6.78
CA ILE A 221 6.48 10.85 -6.01
C ILE A 221 7.66 11.39 -6.81
N TYR A 222 7.82 12.72 -6.77
CA TYR A 222 9.07 13.39 -7.15
C TYR A 222 9.71 14.00 -5.90
N SER A 223 10.84 13.46 -5.47
CA SER A 223 11.54 13.92 -4.26
C SER A 223 13.05 13.71 -4.42
N PRO A 224 13.72 14.56 -5.21
CA PRO A 224 15.17 14.47 -5.39
C PRO A 224 15.87 14.60 -4.04
N ASP A 225 16.96 13.85 -3.87
CA ASP A 225 17.87 13.88 -2.71
C ASP A 225 17.23 13.60 -1.33
N LYS A 226 16.02 13.06 -1.29
CA LYS A 226 15.32 12.69 -0.05
C LYS A 226 14.83 11.25 -0.06
N MET A 227 14.70 10.67 1.13
CA MET A 227 14.10 9.36 1.31
C MET A 227 12.60 9.41 0.96
N LYS A 228 12.16 8.51 0.07
CA LYS A 228 10.83 8.51 -0.51
C LYS A 228 9.89 7.49 0.14
N ARG A 229 10.44 6.57 0.95
CA ARG A 229 9.68 5.43 1.48
C ARG A 229 8.44 5.84 2.26
N ASP A 230 8.59 6.77 3.19
CA ASP A 230 7.51 7.15 4.09
C ASP A 230 6.41 7.93 3.35
N LEU A 231 6.80 8.81 2.41
CA LEU A 231 5.85 9.52 1.55
C LEU A 231 5.08 8.53 0.66
N MET A 232 5.80 7.59 0.02
CA MET A 232 5.19 6.58 -0.85
C MET A 232 4.21 5.71 -0.06
N ARG A 233 4.59 5.24 1.14
CA ARG A 233 3.75 4.37 1.96
C ARG A 233 2.45 5.05 2.41
N ARG A 234 2.53 6.34 2.76
CA ARG A 234 1.35 7.13 3.12
C ARG A 234 0.39 7.29 1.95
N LEU A 235 0.91 7.57 0.76
CA LEU A 235 0.08 7.68 -0.45
C LEU A 235 -0.46 6.32 -0.91
N GLU A 236 0.36 5.29 -0.86
CA GLU A 236 -0.03 3.93 -1.24
C GLU A 236 -1.22 3.43 -0.44
N ALA A 237 -1.31 3.76 0.85
CA ALA A 237 -2.45 3.42 1.68
C ALA A 237 -3.77 3.93 1.10
N SER A 238 -3.76 5.06 0.39
CA SER A 238 -4.94 5.62 -0.29
C SER A 238 -5.45 4.71 -1.41
N LEU A 239 -4.59 3.97 -2.10
CA LEU A 239 -5.02 3.08 -3.19
C LEU A 239 -5.90 1.93 -2.68
N TYR A 240 -5.68 1.49 -1.45
CA TYR A 240 -6.52 0.48 -0.79
C TYR A 240 -7.89 1.03 -0.40
N THR A 241 -8.08 2.34 -0.45
CA THR A 241 -9.36 2.98 -0.14
C THR A 241 -10.24 3.18 -1.38
N LEU A 242 -9.83 2.71 -2.56
CA LEU A 242 -10.69 2.75 -3.74
C LEU A 242 -11.87 1.81 -3.57
N GLN A 243 -13.08 2.37 -3.58
CA GLN A 243 -14.34 1.64 -3.53
C GLN A 243 -15.06 1.73 -4.88
N LEU A 244 -15.23 0.59 -5.54
CA LEU A 244 -15.97 0.47 -6.77
C LEU A 244 -17.50 0.38 -6.50
N PRO A 245 -18.37 0.67 -7.50
CA PRO A 245 -19.83 0.82 -7.28
C PRO A 245 -20.53 -0.37 -6.62
N THR A 246 -20.01 -1.58 -6.78
CA THR A 246 -20.62 -2.81 -6.24
C THR A 246 -20.00 -3.30 -4.93
N GLU A 247 -19.02 -2.58 -4.41
CA GLU A 247 -18.30 -3.00 -3.21
C GLU A 247 -18.97 -2.52 -1.93
N LYS A 248 -18.79 -3.30 -0.87
CA LYS A 248 -19.22 -2.93 0.49
C LYS A 248 -18.34 -1.83 1.06
N ALA A 249 -18.82 -1.26 2.19
CA ALA A 249 -18.05 -0.28 2.93
C ALA A 249 -16.64 -0.79 3.23
N GLN A 250 -15.72 0.15 3.29
CA GLN A 250 -14.30 -0.08 3.35
C GLN A 250 -13.85 -0.86 4.59
N GLU A 251 -13.00 -1.84 4.40
CA GLU A 251 -12.40 -2.63 5.46
C GLU A 251 -10.89 -2.37 5.52
N GLN A 252 -10.32 -2.55 6.71
CA GLN A 252 -8.86 -2.49 6.89
C GLN A 252 -8.18 -3.66 6.17
N ILE A 253 -6.94 -3.44 5.75
CA ILE A 253 -6.10 -4.49 5.15
C ILE A 253 -5.91 -5.61 6.19
N PRO A 254 -6.23 -6.88 5.85
CA PRO A 254 -6.01 -8.00 6.76
C PRO A 254 -4.56 -8.09 7.24
N MET A 255 -4.36 -8.29 8.54
CA MET A 255 -3.01 -8.29 9.13
C MET A 255 -2.17 -9.51 8.75
N GLY A 256 -2.81 -10.61 8.35
CA GLY A 256 -2.12 -11.84 7.94
C GLY A 256 -1.52 -12.65 9.09
N ILE A 257 -1.79 -12.23 10.33
CA ILE A 257 -1.35 -12.87 11.59
C ILE A 257 -2.54 -12.92 12.53
N GLU A 258 -2.64 -13.97 13.33
CA GLU A 258 -3.73 -14.15 14.29
C GLU A 258 -3.65 -13.12 15.43
N GLN A 259 -4.77 -12.48 15.73
CA GLN A 259 -4.89 -11.57 16.87
C GLN A 259 -5.04 -12.37 18.19
N GLU A 260 -4.35 -11.93 19.24
CA GLU A 260 -4.57 -12.47 20.58
C GLU A 260 -6.01 -12.16 21.03
N GLU A 261 -6.71 -13.20 21.47
CA GLU A 261 -8.01 -13.01 22.13
C GLU A 261 -7.79 -12.25 23.44
N LYS A 262 -8.56 -11.18 23.65
CA LYS A 262 -8.58 -10.51 24.96
C LYS A 262 -9.16 -11.49 25.98
N THR A 263 -8.32 -12.14 26.76
CA THR A 263 -8.77 -12.85 27.95
C THR A 263 -9.26 -11.78 28.93
N ASN A 264 -10.56 -11.58 29.01
CA ASN A 264 -11.15 -10.77 30.09
C ASN A 264 -10.77 -11.43 31.43
N LYS A 265 -9.82 -10.81 32.13
CA LYS A 265 -9.54 -11.10 33.54
C LYS A 265 -10.30 -10.09 34.39
#